data_e72f18832255a8ebeb6b1aa9b4b8de36
#
_entry.id   e72f18832255a8ebeb6b1aa9b4b8de36
#
_cell.length_a   1.000
_cell.length_b   1.000
_cell.length_c   1.000
_cell.angle_alpha   90.00
_cell.angle_beta   90.00
_cell.angle_gamma   90.00
#
_symmetry.space_group_name_H-M   'P 1'
#
loop_
_entity.id
_entity.type
_entity.pdbx_description
1 polymer ?
#
loop_
_entity_poly.entity_id
_entity_poly.type
_entity_poly.pdbx_seq_one_letter_code
_entity_poly.pdbx_strand_id
1 'polypeptide(L)'
;MRPSFQSDQLSPAEREQVRSAIAAVQADSQSADPISSSYSTLVSELGTELCERGGIYVLPEGFKLSVIIPVFNEAKTLESVVQRVRGTRLPLEIVLVDDGSTDGTRDLLESMQADEDLQIMYHEGNKGKGAALKTGFEHATGDVIIIQDADLEYNPDEYRYLLQPIVEDHADVVYGSRFKI
;
A
#
# COMPACT_ATOMS: atom_id res chain seq x y z
N MET A 1 -20.34 -12.09 16.64
CA MET A 1 -20.59 -11.43 15.36
C MET A 1 -19.44 -10.43 15.22
N ARG A 2 -18.47 -10.68 14.33
CA ARG A 2 -17.32 -9.78 14.16
C ARG A 2 -17.78 -8.58 13.34
N PRO A 3 -17.44 -7.33 13.71
CA PRO A 3 -17.81 -6.17 12.92
C PRO A 3 -17.16 -6.28 11.53
N SER A 4 -17.94 -6.04 10.49
CA SER A 4 -17.40 -5.89 9.13
C SER A 4 -16.69 -4.55 9.05
N PHE A 5 -15.38 -4.55 8.87
CA PHE A 5 -14.61 -3.35 8.55
C PHE A 5 -15.08 -2.80 7.20
N GLN A 6 -15.68 -1.63 7.19
CA GLN A 6 -16.15 -0.96 5.98
C GLN A 6 -15.69 0.49 5.99
N SER A 7 -14.72 0.83 5.14
CA SER A 7 -14.38 2.24 4.82
C SER A 7 -15.58 3.06 4.32
N ASP A 8 -16.63 2.38 3.86
CA ASP A 8 -17.89 2.99 3.40
C ASP A 8 -18.78 3.55 4.52
N GLN A 9 -18.40 3.39 5.80
CA GLN A 9 -19.17 3.91 6.95
C GLN A 9 -18.96 5.40 7.24
N LEU A 10 -18.00 6.05 6.57
CA LEU A 10 -17.77 7.48 6.72
C LEU A 10 -18.69 8.27 5.76
N SER A 11 -19.37 9.28 6.29
CA SER A 11 -20.05 10.28 5.47
C SER A 11 -19.05 11.08 4.62
N PRO A 12 -19.47 11.74 3.54
CA PRO A 12 -18.57 12.59 2.74
C PRO A 12 -17.83 13.65 3.55
N ALA A 13 -18.47 14.23 4.56
CA ALA A 13 -17.86 15.22 5.45
C ALA A 13 -16.77 14.60 6.35
N GLU A 14 -17.04 13.43 6.94
CA GLU A 14 -16.07 12.69 7.75
C GLU A 14 -14.86 12.25 6.93
N ARG A 15 -15.06 11.78 5.70
CA ARG A 15 -13.96 11.43 4.78
C ARG A 15 -13.06 12.62 4.50
N GLU A 16 -13.63 13.78 4.26
CA GLU A 16 -12.87 15.00 4.01
C GLU A 16 -12.11 15.46 5.26
N GLN A 17 -12.74 15.37 6.44
CA GLN A 17 -12.10 15.69 7.71
C GLN A 17 -10.89 14.79 7.98
N VAL A 18 -11.05 13.47 7.83
CA VAL A 18 -9.96 12.48 7.99
C VAL A 18 -8.85 12.74 6.99
N ARG A 19 -9.19 12.94 5.71
CA ARG A 19 -8.21 13.23 4.65
C ARG A 19 -7.41 14.50 4.94
N SER A 20 -8.07 15.58 5.35
CA SER A 20 -7.42 16.84 5.70
C SER A 20 -6.46 16.68 6.87
N ALA A 21 -6.87 15.97 7.93
CA ALA A 21 -6.02 15.72 9.09
C ALA A 21 -4.80 14.86 8.74
N ILE A 22 -4.98 13.80 7.95
CA ILE A 22 -3.87 12.97 7.46
C ILE A 22 -2.91 13.82 6.61
N ALA A 23 -3.42 14.62 5.67
CA ALA A 23 -2.60 15.46 4.83
C ALA A 23 -1.78 16.48 5.64
N ALA A 24 -2.36 17.06 6.70
CA ALA A 24 -1.68 18.00 7.58
C ALA A 24 -0.50 17.34 8.30
N VAL A 25 -0.69 16.17 8.92
CA VAL A 25 0.41 15.48 9.61
C VAL A 25 1.47 14.94 8.65
N GLN A 26 1.09 14.55 7.43
CA GLN A 26 2.03 14.12 6.40
C GLN A 26 2.90 15.29 5.89
N ALA A 27 2.35 16.49 5.80
CA ALA A 27 3.07 17.68 5.34
C ALA A 27 4.11 18.18 6.37
N ASP A 28 3.79 18.05 7.66
CA ASP A 28 4.61 18.61 8.76
C ASP A 28 5.64 17.59 9.31
N SER A 29 5.46 16.31 9.07
CA SER A 29 6.29 15.25 9.67
C SER A 29 7.45 14.81 8.77
N GLN A 30 8.64 14.64 9.39
CA GLN A 30 9.80 13.97 8.80
C GLN A 30 9.82 12.45 9.08
N SER A 31 8.84 11.94 9.81
CA SER A 31 8.73 10.50 10.13
C SER A 31 8.47 9.65 8.90
N ALA A 32 8.98 8.41 8.92
CA ALA A 32 8.68 7.40 7.92
C ALA A 32 7.19 7.01 7.95
N ASP A 33 6.57 7.00 9.15
CA ASP A 33 5.12 6.87 9.33
C ASP A 33 4.57 8.08 10.10
N PRO A 34 4.15 9.15 9.40
CA PRO A 34 3.60 10.35 10.01
C PRO A 34 2.33 10.11 10.82
N ILE A 35 1.49 9.17 10.40
CA ILE A 35 0.21 8.90 11.06
C ILE A 35 0.44 8.27 12.43
N SER A 36 1.27 7.23 12.53
CA SER A 36 1.59 6.62 13.81
C SER A 36 2.29 7.60 14.76
N SER A 37 3.23 8.39 14.27
CA SER A 37 3.94 9.39 15.08
C SER A 37 3.05 10.53 15.58
N SER A 38 1.96 10.82 14.91
CA SER A 38 1.00 11.89 15.27
C SER A 38 -0.34 11.35 15.79
N TYR A 39 -0.43 10.06 16.11
CA TYR A 39 -1.69 9.40 16.47
C TYR A 39 -2.42 10.08 17.63
N SER A 40 -1.73 10.43 18.71
CA SER A 40 -2.33 11.11 19.86
C SER A 40 -2.94 12.46 19.50
N THR A 41 -2.32 13.21 18.62
CA THR A 41 -2.83 14.49 18.11
C THR A 41 -4.08 14.25 17.24
N LEU A 42 -4.03 13.29 16.34
CA LEU A 42 -5.17 12.93 15.48
C LEU A 42 -6.38 12.46 16.31
N VAL A 43 -6.16 11.64 17.35
CA VAL A 43 -7.24 11.21 18.26
C VAL A 43 -7.81 12.41 19.05
N SER A 44 -6.98 13.35 19.47
CA SER A 44 -7.45 14.56 20.15
C SER A 44 -8.31 15.46 19.26
N GLU A 45 -8.00 15.51 17.97
CA GLU A 45 -8.69 16.36 16.99
C GLU A 45 -9.96 15.70 16.41
N LEU A 46 -9.89 14.43 16.07
CA LEU A 46 -10.93 13.70 15.36
C LEU A 46 -11.82 12.84 16.27
N GLY A 47 -11.32 12.46 17.44
CA GLY A 47 -11.91 11.44 18.31
C GLY A 47 -11.54 10.01 17.88
N THR A 48 -11.54 9.09 18.85
CA THR A 48 -11.12 7.70 18.67
C THR A 48 -11.96 6.97 17.61
N GLU A 49 -13.29 7.10 17.67
CA GLU A 49 -14.21 6.43 16.75
C GLU A 49 -13.96 6.82 15.29
N LEU A 50 -13.73 8.12 15.01
CA LEU A 50 -13.49 8.59 13.66
C LEU A 50 -12.09 8.18 13.17
N CYS A 51 -11.10 8.12 14.06
CA CYS A 51 -9.78 7.59 13.73
C CYS A 51 -9.86 6.12 13.30
N GLU A 52 -10.51 5.26 14.11
CA GLU A 52 -10.68 3.83 13.81
C GLU A 52 -11.40 3.61 12.47
N ARG A 53 -12.54 4.28 12.26
CA ARG A 53 -13.30 4.21 11.01
C ARG A 53 -12.56 4.82 9.82
N GLY A 54 -11.65 5.74 10.07
CA GLY A 54 -10.83 6.44 9.08
C GLY A 54 -9.51 5.74 8.72
N GLY A 55 -9.24 4.56 9.28
CA GLY A 55 -7.98 3.84 9.04
C GLY A 55 -6.77 4.51 9.71
N ILE A 56 -7.00 5.28 10.78
CA ILE A 56 -5.97 5.95 11.56
C ILE A 56 -5.69 5.10 12.80
N TYR A 57 -4.55 4.42 12.81
CA TYR A 57 -4.08 3.56 13.90
C TYR A 57 -2.55 3.58 13.95
N VAL A 58 -1.97 3.06 15.03
CA VAL A 58 -0.51 2.96 15.18
C VAL A 58 -0.04 1.63 14.60
N LEU A 59 0.98 1.69 13.74
CA LEU A 59 1.68 0.50 13.28
C LEU A 59 2.61 -0.03 14.38
N PRO A 60 2.82 -1.35 14.47
CA PRO A 60 3.81 -1.93 15.39
C PRO A 60 5.21 -1.36 15.16
N GLU A 61 6.02 -1.32 16.21
CA GLU A 61 7.42 -0.90 16.10
C GLU A 61 8.18 -1.84 15.17
N GLY A 62 8.90 -1.28 14.22
CA GLY A 62 9.65 -2.04 13.21
C GLY A 62 8.79 -2.65 12.10
N PHE A 63 7.48 -2.37 12.07
CA PHE A 63 6.58 -2.87 11.02
C PHE A 63 7.10 -2.52 9.63
N LYS A 64 7.02 -3.49 8.73
CA LYS A 64 7.38 -3.32 7.32
C LYS A 64 6.33 -3.98 6.42
N LEU A 65 5.85 -3.24 5.42
CA LEU A 65 4.94 -3.73 4.40
C LEU A 65 5.72 -4.13 3.15
N SER A 66 5.50 -5.31 2.60
CA SER A 66 5.98 -5.67 1.26
C SER A 66 4.86 -5.44 0.23
N VAL A 67 5.09 -4.56 -0.74
CA VAL A 67 4.17 -4.33 -1.84
C VAL A 67 4.69 -5.06 -3.07
N ILE A 68 4.03 -6.16 -3.45
CA ILE A 68 4.41 -6.94 -4.64
C ILE A 68 3.66 -6.42 -5.85
N ILE A 69 4.40 -6.02 -6.87
CA ILE A 69 3.86 -5.50 -8.13
C ILE A 69 4.31 -6.42 -9.28
N PRO A 70 3.44 -7.34 -9.76
CA PRO A 70 3.71 -8.08 -10.97
C PRO A 70 3.59 -7.14 -12.18
N VAL A 71 4.59 -7.15 -13.05
CA VAL A 71 4.70 -6.21 -14.17
C VAL A 71 4.81 -6.98 -15.48
N PHE A 72 3.97 -6.63 -16.46
CA PHE A 72 4.08 -7.13 -17.83
C PHE A 72 3.57 -6.11 -18.83
N ASN A 73 4.47 -5.45 -19.57
CA ASN A 73 4.16 -4.42 -20.57
C ASN A 73 3.40 -3.22 -19.98
N GLU A 74 3.97 -2.62 -18.93
CA GLU A 74 3.37 -1.50 -18.17
C GLU A 74 4.26 -0.24 -18.20
N ALA A 75 5.00 0.00 -19.27
CA ALA A 75 5.90 1.14 -19.40
C ALA A 75 5.23 2.51 -19.16
N LYS A 76 3.91 2.62 -19.36
CA LYS A 76 3.16 3.88 -19.23
C LYS A 76 2.64 4.14 -17.82
N THR A 77 2.43 3.11 -17.02
CA THR A 77 1.71 3.17 -15.74
C THR A 77 2.62 2.93 -14.55
N LEU A 78 3.65 2.10 -14.73
CA LEU A 78 4.52 1.61 -13.67
C LEU A 78 5.10 2.72 -12.78
N GLU A 79 5.70 3.75 -13.37
CA GLU A 79 6.28 4.86 -12.60
C GLU A 79 5.23 5.55 -11.72
N SER A 80 4.04 5.80 -12.28
CA SER A 80 2.93 6.40 -11.53
C SER A 80 2.45 5.51 -10.39
N VAL A 81 2.40 4.18 -10.59
CA VAL A 81 2.04 3.23 -9.53
C VAL A 81 3.06 3.26 -8.41
N VAL A 82 4.36 3.18 -8.72
CA VAL A 82 5.44 3.24 -7.73
C VAL A 82 5.39 4.54 -6.93
N GLN A 83 5.20 5.68 -7.60
CA GLN A 83 5.07 6.98 -6.93
C GLN A 83 3.85 7.05 -6.02
N ARG A 84 2.71 6.49 -6.42
CA ARG A 84 1.51 6.44 -5.56
C ARG A 84 1.71 5.52 -4.35
N VAL A 85 2.38 4.38 -4.52
CA VAL A 85 2.73 3.48 -3.41
C VAL A 85 3.62 4.20 -2.40
N ARG A 86 4.68 4.88 -2.87
CA ARG A 86 5.54 5.72 -2.01
C ARG A 86 4.79 6.85 -1.33
N GLY A 87 3.80 7.43 -2.03
CA GLY A 87 2.94 8.49 -1.52
C GLY A 87 2.12 8.10 -0.30
N THR A 88 1.91 6.81 -0.03
CA THR A 88 1.23 6.31 1.19
C THR A 88 2.02 6.63 2.46
N ARG A 89 3.33 6.82 2.36
CA ARG A 89 4.27 7.04 3.47
C ARG A 89 4.13 5.98 4.57
N LEU A 90 3.88 4.74 4.16
CA LEU A 90 4.00 3.57 5.03
C LEU A 90 5.45 3.09 5.05
N PRO A 91 5.93 2.50 6.16
CA PRO A 91 7.21 1.81 6.17
C PRO A 91 7.10 0.56 5.27
N LEU A 92 7.66 0.65 4.06
CA LEU A 92 7.46 -0.38 3.05
C LEU A 92 8.72 -0.68 2.23
N GLU A 93 8.69 -1.82 1.56
CA GLU A 93 9.52 -2.16 0.40
C GLU A 93 8.61 -2.46 -0.78
N ILE A 94 9.10 -2.25 -1.99
CA ILE A 94 8.38 -2.56 -3.23
C ILE A 94 9.14 -3.67 -3.96
N VAL A 95 8.48 -4.78 -4.21
CA VAL A 95 9.01 -5.92 -4.96
C VAL A 95 8.39 -5.94 -6.35
N LEU A 96 9.14 -5.49 -7.35
CA LEU A 96 8.74 -5.46 -8.75
C LEU A 96 9.19 -6.75 -9.43
N VAL A 97 8.27 -7.44 -10.09
CA VAL A 97 8.60 -8.67 -10.83
C VAL A 97 8.20 -8.51 -12.29
N ASP A 98 9.18 -8.26 -13.15
CA ASP A 98 8.97 -8.18 -14.58
C ASP A 98 8.80 -9.58 -15.18
N ASP A 99 7.63 -9.85 -15.71
CA ASP A 99 7.28 -11.14 -16.31
C ASP A 99 7.57 -11.18 -17.83
N GLY A 100 8.77 -10.70 -18.20
CA GLY A 100 9.22 -10.77 -19.58
C GLY A 100 8.67 -9.68 -20.49
N SER A 101 8.59 -8.43 -20.01
CA SER A 101 8.11 -7.29 -20.80
C SER A 101 8.95 -7.00 -22.05
N THR A 102 8.31 -6.45 -23.08
CA THR A 102 8.89 -6.17 -24.41
C THR A 102 8.60 -4.76 -24.94
N ASP A 103 7.94 -3.90 -24.14
CA ASP A 103 7.44 -2.58 -24.54
C ASP A 103 8.27 -1.39 -24.02
N GLY A 104 9.48 -1.64 -23.46
CA GLY A 104 10.30 -0.63 -22.81
C GLY A 104 10.15 -0.60 -21.27
N THR A 105 9.30 -1.43 -20.69
CA THR A 105 9.17 -1.56 -19.23
C THR A 105 10.50 -1.94 -18.57
N ARG A 106 11.30 -2.81 -19.19
CA ARG A 106 12.62 -3.21 -18.67
C ARG A 106 13.60 -2.06 -18.58
N ASP A 107 13.68 -1.22 -19.60
CA ASP A 107 14.56 -0.06 -19.61
C ASP A 107 14.19 0.91 -18.47
N LEU A 108 12.87 1.08 -18.23
CA LEU A 108 12.37 1.86 -17.10
C LEU A 108 12.78 1.24 -15.76
N LEU A 109 12.58 -0.07 -15.57
CA LEU A 109 12.97 -0.78 -14.33
C LEU A 109 14.47 -0.70 -14.09
N GLU A 110 15.31 -0.84 -15.13
CA GLU A 110 16.77 -0.68 -15.03
C GLU A 110 17.15 0.72 -14.55
N SER A 111 16.45 1.76 -14.98
CA SER A 111 16.69 3.13 -14.51
C SER A 111 16.33 3.35 -13.03
N MET A 112 15.46 2.50 -12.47
CA MET A 112 15.01 2.56 -11.08
C MET A 112 15.81 1.68 -10.12
N GLN A 113 16.77 0.87 -10.61
CA GLN A 113 17.54 -0.09 -9.78
C GLN A 113 18.36 0.55 -8.65
N ALA A 114 18.64 1.85 -8.72
CA ALA A 114 19.39 2.56 -7.68
C ALA A 114 18.53 2.95 -6.45
N ASP A 115 17.21 2.77 -6.52
CA ASP A 115 16.29 3.13 -5.45
C ASP A 115 16.34 2.07 -4.35
N GLU A 116 16.72 2.46 -3.13
CA GLU A 116 16.95 1.56 -1.99
C GLU A 116 15.68 0.82 -1.51
N ASP A 117 14.50 1.38 -1.80
CA ASP A 117 13.20 0.80 -1.43
C ASP A 117 12.67 -0.20 -2.45
N LEU A 118 13.36 -0.39 -3.60
CA LEU A 118 12.95 -1.29 -4.65
C LEU A 118 13.78 -2.59 -4.67
N GLN A 119 13.10 -3.71 -4.82
CA GLN A 119 13.66 -4.98 -5.24
C GLN A 119 13.09 -5.34 -6.61
N ILE A 120 13.95 -5.52 -7.62
CA ILE A 120 13.51 -5.76 -8.99
C ILE A 120 13.98 -7.13 -9.45
N MET A 121 13.01 -7.98 -9.84
CA MET A 121 13.23 -9.33 -10.36
C MET A 121 12.82 -9.39 -11.82
N TYR A 122 13.55 -10.18 -12.61
CA TYR A 122 13.29 -10.35 -14.04
C TYR A 122 13.08 -11.81 -14.39
N HIS A 123 11.98 -12.13 -15.05
CA HIS A 123 11.83 -13.40 -15.74
C HIS A 123 12.42 -13.32 -17.16
N GLU A 124 12.96 -14.44 -17.67
CA GLU A 124 13.48 -14.51 -19.03
C GLU A 124 12.37 -14.37 -20.10
N GLY A 125 11.12 -14.68 -19.75
CA GLY A 125 9.95 -14.56 -20.59
C GLY A 125 8.68 -14.65 -19.77
N ASN A 126 7.52 -14.39 -20.38
CA ASN A 126 6.24 -14.40 -19.71
C ASN A 126 5.89 -15.81 -19.17
N LYS A 127 5.72 -15.90 -17.87
CA LYS A 127 5.31 -17.11 -17.13
C LYS A 127 3.92 -16.96 -16.50
N GLY A 128 3.30 -15.79 -16.65
CA GLY A 128 2.00 -15.43 -16.11
C GLY A 128 2.05 -14.82 -14.73
N LYS A 129 1.01 -14.01 -14.39
CA LYS A 129 0.88 -13.26 -13.14
C LYS A 129 1.13 -14.10 -11.88
N GLY A 130 0.63 -15.36 -11.86
CA GLY A 130 0.83 -16.25 -10.72
C GLY A 130 2.30 -16.61 -10.47
N ALA A 131 3.11 -16.77 -11.53
CA ALA A 131 4.55 -17.00 -11.40
C ALA A 131 5.28 -15.75 -10.90
N ALA A 132 4.90 -14.57 -11.40
CA ALA A 132 5.45 -13.32 -10.93
C ALA A 132 5.13 -13.08 -9.45
N LEU A 133 3.89 -13.33 -9.02
CA LEU A 133 3.50 -13.25 -7.60
C LEU A 133 4.31 -14.23 -6.75
N LYS A 134 4.49 -15.48 -7.19
CA LYS A 134 5.30 -16.46 -6.46
C LYS A 134 6.72 -15.95 -6.26
N THR A 135 7.37 -15.44 -7.31
CA THR A 135 8.69 -14.83 -7.22
C THR A 135 8.69 -13.66 -6.23
N GLY A 136 7.67 -12.80 -6.28
CA GLY A 136 7.53 -11.70 -5.33
C GLY A 136 7.40 -12.16 -3.88
N PHE A 137 6.60 -13.19 -3.60
CA PHE A 137 6.48 -13.77 -2.25
C PHE A 137 7.80 -14.33 -1.71
N GLU A 138 8.62 -14.93 -2.57
CA GLU A 138 9.92 -15.49 -2.18
C GLU A 138 10.95 -14.40 -1.80
N HIS A 139 10.75 -13.15 -2.23
CA HIS A 139 11.65 -12.03 -1.99
C HIS A 139 11.10 -11.01 -0.99
N ALA A 140 9.82 -11.08 -0.67
CA ALA A 140 9.20 -10.20 0.33
C ALA A 140 9.79 -10.45 1.73
N THR A 141 10.13 -9.38 2.44
CA THR A 141 10.73 -9.44 3.78
C THR A 141 9.91 -8.72 4.85
N GLY A 142 8.77 -8.14 4.48
CA GLY A 142 7.86 -7.43 5.39
C GLY A 142 6.96 -8.35 6.20
N ASP A 143 6.38 -7.81 7.24
CA ASP A 143 5.45 -8.50 8.15
C ASP A 143 4.11 -8.81 7.47
N VAL A 144 3.70 -7.94 6.55
CA VAL A 144 2.48 -8.09 5.75
C VAL A 144 2.80 -7.88 4.28
N ILE A 145 2.08 -8.60 3.41
CA ILE A 145 2.21 -8.49 1.97
C ILE A 145 0.93 -7.93 1.38
N ILE A 146 1.06 -6.92 0.51
CA ILE A 146 -0.01 -6.44 -0.37
C ILE A 146 0.37 -6.71 -1.83
N ILE A 147 -0.60 -7.15 -2.62
CA ILE A 147 -0.47 -7.26 -4.08
C ILE A 147 -1.06 -6.00 -4.69
N GLN A 148 -0.27 -5.31 -5.51
CA GLN A 148 -0.66 -4.11 -6.26
C GLN A 148 -0.52 -4.38 -7.75
N ASP A 149 -1.58 -4.20 -8.52
CA ASP A 149 -1.50 -4.27 -9.97
C ASP A 149 -0.86 -2.99 -10.56
N ALA A 150 -0.12 -3.14 -11.66
CA ALA A 150 0.63 -2.05 -12.26
C ALA A 150 -0.21 -1.14 -13.20
N ASP A 151 -1.53 -1.37 -13.29
CA ASP A 151 -2.47 -0.73 -14.22
C ASP A 151 -3.25 0.46 -13.67
N LEU A 152 -2.96 0.93 -12.45
CA LEU A 152 -3.65 2.02 -11.73
C LEU A 152 -5.11 1.73 -11.32
N GLU A 153 -5.61 0.49 -11.45
CA GLU A 153 -6.98 0.16 -11.05
C GLU A 153 -7.17 0.19 -9.53
N TYR A 154 -6.14 -0.19 -8.75
CA TYR A 154 -6.18 -0.17 -7.29
C TYR A 154 -5.57 1.11 -6.73
N ASN A 155 -6.18 1.62 -5.65
CA ASN A 155 -5.73 2.85 -5.01
C ASN A 155 -4.87 2.54 -3.77
N PRO A 156 -3.56 2.87 -3.76
CA PRO A 156 -2.70 2.68 -2.58
C PRO A 156 -3.15 3.45 -1.33
N ASP A 157 -3.94 4.52 -1.46
CA ASP A 157 -4.49 5.25 -0.31
C ASP A 157 -5.39 4.37 0.57
N GLU A 158 -5.86 3.22 0.02
CA GLU A 158 -6.71 2.27 0.74
C GLU A 158 -5.90 1.25 1.56
N TYR A 159 -4.57 1.21 1.45
CA TYR A 159 -3.74 0.22 2.15
C TYR A 159 -3.96 0.21 3.66
N ARG A 160 -4.11 1.37 4.29
CA ARG A 160 -4.35 1.42 5.73
C ARG A 160 -5.63 0.72 6.15
N TYR A 161 -6.69 0.80 5.35
CA TYR A 161 -7.94 0.07 5.63
C TYR A 161 -7.78 -1.45 5.48
N LEU A 162 -6.95 -1.89 4.54
CA LEU A 162 -6.66 -3.31 4.36
C LEU A 162 -5.75 -3.86 5.45
N LEU A 163 -4.81 -3.05 5.94
CA LEU A 163 -3.85 -3.43 6.97
C LEU A 163 -4.48 -3.46 8.36
N GLN A 164 -5.43 -2.58 8.66
CA GLN A 164 -5.98 -2.41 10.01
C GLN A 164 -6.46 -3.71 10.64
N PRO A 165 -7.30 -4.56 9.97
CA PRO A 165 -7.75 -5.81 10.57
C PRO A 165 -6.61 -6.81 10.86
N ILE A 166 -5.51 -6.73 10.11
CA ILE A 166 -4.33 -7.58 10.31
C ILE A 166 -3.52 -7.07 11.50
N VAL A 167 -3.24 -5.78 11.54
CA VAL A 167 -2.46 -5.15 12.62
C VAL A 167 -3.15 -5.25 13.98
N GLU A 168 -4.49 -5.27 13.99
CA GLU A 168 -5.32 -5.42 15.20
C GLU A 168 -5.63 -6.91 15.55
N ASP A 169 -4.94 -7.88 14.95
CA ASP A 169 -5.14 -9.34 15.17
C ASP A 169 -6.59 -9.83 14.91
N HIS A 170 -7.31 -9.14 14.04
CA HIS A 170 -8.69 -9.52 13.68
C HIS A 170 -8.75 -10.45 12.47
N ALA A 171 -7.72 -10.47 11.62
CA ALA A 171 -7.64 -11.29 10.42
C ALA A 171 -6.20 -11.57 10.01
N ASP A 172 -5.96 -12.77 9.44
CA ASP A 172 -4.68 -13.13 8.82
C ASP A 172 -4.65 -12.73 7.33
N VAL A 173 -5.81 -12.59 6.69
CA VAL A 173 -5.97 -12.23 5.27
C VAL A 173 -7.15 -11.29 5.10
N VAL A 174 -6.96 -10.25 4.28
CA VAL A 174 -7.98 -9.26 3.94
C VAL A 174 -8.10 -9.13 2.43
N TYR A 175 -9.33 -9.10 1.93
CA TYR A 175 -9.62 -8.87 0.51
C TYR A 175 -10.40 -7.58 0.32
N GLY A 176 -9.90 -6.70 -0.55
CA GLY A 176 -10.67 -5.57 -1.06
C GLY A 176 -11.77 -6.06 -2.02
N SER A 177 -12.98 -5.52 -1.90
CA SER A 177 -14.09 -5.80 -2.82
C SER A 177 -14.27 -4.66 -3.80
N ARG A 178 -14.37 -4.98 -5.10
CA ARG A 178 -14.76 -4.00 -6.15
C ARG A 178 -16.27 -3.70 -6.15
N PHE A 179 -17.06 -4.54 -5.50
CA PHE A 179 -18.50 -4.41 -5.47
C PHE A 179 -18.93 -3.67 -4.22
N LYS A 180 -19.49 -2.47 -4.40
CA LYS A 180 -20.24 -1.79 -3.34
C LYS A 180 -21.62 -2.45 -3.29
N ILE A 181 -21.96 -3.05 -2.16
CA ILE A 181 -23.31 -3.55 -1.86
C ILE A 181 -24.12 -2.40 -1.29
#